data_7924f8f38034882870f6113dd034d94b
#
_entry.id   7924f8f38034882870f6113dd034d94b
#
_cell.length_a   1.000
_cell.length_b   1.000
_cell.length_c   1.000
_cell.angle_alpha   90.00
_cell.angle_beta   90.00
_cell.angle_gamma   90.00
#
_symmetry.space_group_name_H-M   'P 1'
#
loop_
_entity.id
_entity.type
_entity.pdbx_description
1 polymer ?
#
loop_
_entity_poly.entity_id
_entity_poly.type
_entity_poly.pdbx_seq_one_letter_code
_entity_poly.pdbx_strand_id
1 'polypeptide(L)'
;EIIDFTQAATAGPKTAGFDYSYILPASLDMPPYLYLENQKVEEQPTAYTPGNKMEKGYSGPFWREGKMSPSFDFHQVLPRFIEKANHFISSQKNDKPFFLYLPLAAPHTPWMPNPEYIGKSGAGEYGDFVQQVDASVGAILKQLEKQGIAKNTIVIFASDNGPYWRSDYIERFNHKSAGEFRGMKGDAFEGGHRIPFFVRWPAQVKPNSISNVTTSLANLLATCSDLTGIKATSEDTYSIMPILKSQTKEIKGQPGIVISSSIGYLTIRKGDWKLIEGLGSGGFTEPQKIEQSKQEVNGQLFNLKTDPKEEHDLFESNKEKVLELRTLLKEIKAYKKR
;
A
#
# COMPACT_ATOMS: atom_id res chain seq x y z
N GLU A 1 -10.07 24.31 14.76
CA GLU A 1 -9.43 23.91 16.03
C GLU A 1 -7.97 24.31 16.02
N ILE A 2 -7.50 24.85 17.15
CA ILE A 2 -6.07 25.18 17.32
C ILE A 2 -5.41 23.96 17.93
N ILE A 3 -4.49 23.33 17.18
CA ILE A 3 -3.71 22.21 17.69
C ILE A 3 -2.64 22.73 18.64
N ASP A 4 -2.65 22.23 19.87
CA ASP A 4 -1.60 22.50 20.87
C ASP A 4 -0.48 21.44 20.74
N PHE A 5 0.59 21.81 20.05
CA PHE A 5 1.73 20.92 19.81
C PHE A 5 2.61 20.71 21.06
N THR A 6 2.36 21.39 22.18
CA THR A 6 3.09 21.15 23.43
C THR A 6 2.57 19.92 24.18
N GLN A 7 1.35 19.50 23.89
CA GLN A 7 0.72 18.33 24.48
C GLN A 7 1.03 17.05 23.69
N ALA A 8 1.07 15.93 24.39
CA ALA A 8 1.12 14.63 23.72
C ALA A 8 -0.22 14.35 23.01
N ALA A 9 -0.15 13.73 21.84
CA ALA A 9 -1.34 13.26 21.14
C ALA A 9 -2.08 12.22 21.99
N THR A 10 -3.40 12.38 22.14
CA THR A 10 -4.25 11.48 22.96
C THR A 10 -4.51 10.14 22.29
N ALA A 11 -4.39 10.07 20.97
CA ALA A 11 -4.52 8.85 20.17
C ALA A 11 -3.30 8.69 19.25
N GLY A 12 -2.98 7.44 18.90
CA GLY A 12 -1.85 7.12 18.03
C GLY A 12 -1.40 5.66 18.19
N PRO A 13 -0.22 5.31 17.69
CA PRO A 13 0.27 3.92 17.75
C PRO A 13 0.31 3.33 19.16
N LYS A 14 0.68 4.11 20.18
CA LYS A 14 0.69 3.61 21.57
C LYS A 14 -0.69 3.20 22.08
N THR A 15 -1.74 3.94 21.73
CA THR A 15 -3.11 3.58 22.09
C THR A 15 -3.64 2.39 21.26
N ALA A 16 -2.98 2.07 20.15
CA ALA A 16 -3.23 0.87 19.35
C ALA A 16 -2.37 -0.34 19.78
N GLY A 17 -1.58 -0.23 20.86
CA GLY A 17 -0.83 -1.34 21.45
C GLY A 17 0.65 -1.41 21.06
N PHE A 18 1.21 -0.42 20.37
CA PHE A 18 2.65 -0.36 20.11
C PHE A 18 3.42 0.21 21.31
N ASP A 19 4.52 -0.43 21.68
CA ASP A 19 5.39 0.03 22.77
C ASP A 19 6.23 1.27 22.41
N TYR A 20 6.61 1.37 21.15
CA TYR A 20 7.38 2.48 20.58
C TYR A 20 6.75 2.96 19.27
N SER A 21 6.84 4.24 19.03
CA SER A 21 6.41 4.82 17.75
C SER A 21 7.26 6.03 17.36
N TYR A 22 7.59 6.10 16.07
CA TYR A 22 8.16 7.27 15.42
C TYR A 22 7.43 7.48 14.10
N ILE A 23 6.68 8.55 13.97
CA ILE A 23 5.77 8.76 12.84
C ILE A 23 5.82 10.18 12.28
N LEU A 24 5.48 10.29 11.02
CA LEU A 24 5.00 11.49 10.37
C LEU A 24 3.47 11.50 10.54
N PRO A 25 2.85 12.48 11.22
CA PRO A 25 1.43 12.40 11.59
C PRO A 25 0.47 12.59 10.41
N ALA A 26 0.97 13.11 9.29
CA ALA A 26 0.21 13.29 8.06
C ALA A 26 0.93 12.61 6.88
N SER A 27 1.07 13.28 5.74
CA SER A 27 1.79 12.79 4.58
C SER A 27 2.93 13.75 4.22
N LEU A 28 3.85 13.35 3.35
CA LEU A 28 4.88 14.25 2.84
C LEU A 28 4.31 15.46 2.10
N ASP A 29 3.09 15.38 1.57
CA ASP A 29 2.42 16.46 0.86
C ASP A 29 1.40 17.24 1.73
N MET A 30 1.23 16.87 3.01
CA MET A 30 0.25 17.47 3.92
C MET A 30 0.86 17.85 5.27
N PRO A 31 0.64 19.13 5.73
CA PRO A 31 1.08 19.58 7.04
C PRO A 31 0.27 18.94 8.19
N PRO A 32 0.78 18.97 9.43
CA PRO A 32 2.03 19.59 9.84
C PRO A 32 3.27 18.74 9.50
N TYR A 33 4.34 19.40 9.04
CA TYR A 33 5.60 18.75 8.71
C TYR A 33 6.50 18.67 9.96
N LEU A 34 6.36 17.57 10.68
CA LEU A 34 7.04 17.32 11.94
C LEU A 34 7.06 15.80 12.25
N TYR A 35 7.85 15.40 13.21
CA TYR A 35 7.85 14.03 13.71
C TYR A 35 7.21 13.93 15.08
N LEU A 36 6.54 12.81 15.33
CA LEU A 36 6.08 12.40 16.64
C LEU A 36 6.87 11.17 17.10
N GLU A 37 7.53 11.30 18.23
CA GLU A 37 8.13 10.15 18.92
C GLU A 37 7.31 9.83 20.19
N ASN A 38 6.77 8.63 20.26
CA ASN A 38 5.89 8.20 21.35
C ASN A 38 4.76 9.20 21.67
N GLN A 39 4.08 9.67 20.61
CA GLN A 39 2.98 10.63 20.64
C GLN A 39 3.37 12.08 21.03
N LYS A 40 4.65 12.38 21.23
CA LYS A 40 5.13 13.75 21.49
C LYS A 40 5.82 14.31 20.27
N VAL A 41 5.63 15.60 20.05
CA VAL A 41 6.33 16.33 18.99
C VAL A 41 7.82 16.37 19.34
N GLU A 42 8.66 15.96 18.38
CA GLU A 42 10.12 15.96 18.56
C GLU A 42 10.68 17.38 18.57
N GLU A 43 10.24 18.22 17.64
CA GLU A 43 10.59 19.63 17.54
C GLU A 43 9.34 20.45 17.20
N GLN A 44 9.12 21.56 17.94
CA GLN A 44 7.94 22.38 17.79
C GLN A 44 7.86 23.00 16.38
N PRO A 45 6.68 22.97 15.70
CA PRO A 45 6.50 23.49 14.35
C PRO A 45 6.35 25.01 14.37
N THR A 46 7.44 25.72 14.69
CA THR A 46 7.51 27.16 14.73
C THR A 46 7.79 27.83 13.38
N ALA A 47 8.23 27.03 12.40
CA ALA A 47 8.40 27.47 11.02
C ALA A 47 7.11 27.25 10.21
N TYR A 48 7.08 27.85 9.01
CA TYR A 48 6.00 27.74 8.06
C TYR A 48 6.57 27.57 6.64
N THR A 49 6.06 26.61 5.88
CA THR A 49 6.36 26.50 4.45
C THR A 49 5.22 27.09 3.61
N PRO A 50 5.53 27.86 2.55
CA PRO A 50 4.51 28.37 1.62
C PRO A 50 3.97 27.26 0.70
N GLY A 51 4.42 26.04 0.88
CA GLY A 51 4.15 24.93 -0.02
C GLY A 51 5.01 24.96 -1.27
N ASN A 52 4.85 23.97 -2.13
CA ASN A 52 5.41 23.95 -3.46
C ASN A 52 4.31 23.65 -4.47
N LYS A 53 4.14 24.53 -5.46
CA LYS A 53 3.11 24.38 -6.48
C LYS A 53 3.58 23.37 -7.52
N MET A 54 2.65 22.53 -7.96
CA MET A 54 2.90 21.68 -9.13
C MET A 54 3.08 22.53 -10.38
N GLU A 55 4.09 22.24 -11.16
CA GLU A 55 4.07 22.59 -12.57
C GLU A 55 2.84 21.93 -13.21
N LYS A 56 2.20 22.63 -14.18
CA LYS A 56 1.00 22.10 -14.83
C LYS A 56 1.28 20.71 -15.39
N GLY A 57 0.60 19.71 -14.83
CA GLY A 57 0.70 18.32 -15.26
C GLY A 57 1.81 17.48 -14.59
N TYR A 58 2.63 18.01 -13.68
CA TYR A 58 3.69 17.26 -13.01
C TYR A 58 3.59 17.35 -11.49
N SER A 59 3.38 16.23 -10.81
CA SER A 59 3.13 16.17 -9.35
C SER A 59 4.39 15.88 -8.51
N GLY A 60 5.56 15.79 -9.14
CA GLY A 60 6.80 15.41 -8.46
C GLY A 60 7.08 16.18 -7.17
N PRO A 61 7.34 17.50 -7.23
CA PRO A 61 7.78 18.26 -6.07
C PRO A 61 6.63 18.94 -5.29
N PHE A 62 5.40 18.41 -5.35
CA PHE A 62 4.25 19.07 -4.74
C PHE A 62 4.13 18.80 -3.24
N TRP A 63 4.02 19.85 -2.43
CA TRP A 63 3.51 19.79 -1.05
C TRP A 63 2.71 21.06 -0.71
N ARG A 64 1.80 20.95 0.25
CA ARG A 64 0.92 22.03 0.67
C ARG A 64 1.61 22.97 1.65
N GLU A 65 1.13 24.20 1.68
CA GLU A 65 1.53 25.15 2.71
C GLU A 65 1.13 24.70 4.10
N GLY A 66 1.91 25.08 5.12
CA GLY A 66 1.55 24.79 6.50
C GLY A 66 2.69 24.87 7.50
N LYS A 67 2.36 24.55 8.76
CA LYS A 67 3.32 24.52 9.85
C LYS A 67 4.36 23.43 9.66
N MET A 68 5.60 23.75 10.04
CA MET A 68 6.75 22.89 9.88
C MET A 68 7.72 23.07 11.04
N SER A 69 8.36 22.00 11.50
CA SER A 69 9.50 22.09 12.40
C SER A 69 10.68 22.74 11.68
N PRO A 70 11.44 23.64 12.34
CA PRO A 70 12.56 24.32 11.69
C PRO A 70 13.60 23.41 11.04
N SER A 71 13.86 22.26 11.63
CA SER A 71 14.83 21.27 11.10
C SER A 71 14.22 20.23 10.15
N PHE A 72 12.93 20.35 9.79
CA PHE A 72 12.28 19.38 8.90
C PHE A 72 12.82 19.50 7.48
N ASP A 73 13.34 18.41 6.95
CA ASP A 73 13.82 18.29 5.58
C ASP A 73 13.14 17.10 4.90
N PHE A 74 12.44 17.36 3.80
CA PHE A 74 11.73 16.35 3.01
C PHE A 74 12.64 15.22 2.52
N HIS A 75 13.89 15.52 2.15
CA HIS A 75 14.87 14.53 1.71
C HIS A 75 15.32 13.61 2.86
N GLN A 76 15.26 14.09 4.10
CA GLN A 76 15.69 13.34 5.27
C GLN A 76 14.60 12.44 5.87
N VAL A 77 13.36 12.52 5.40
CA VAL A 77 12.25 11.72 5.99
C VAL A 77 12.53 10.22 5.84
N LEU A 78 12.81 9.75 4.63
CA LEU A 78 13.07 8.33 4.40
C LEU A 78 14.35 7.84 5.12
N PRO A 79 15.53 8.50 5.01
CA PRO A 79 16.71 8.15 5.77
C PRO A 79 16.46 8.07 7.28
N ARG A 80 15.72 9.02 7.84
CA ARG A 80 15.43 9.10 9.27
C ARG A 80 14.57 7.93 9.78
N PHE A 81 13.56 7.54 9.01
CA PHE A 81 12.76 6.34 9.31
C PHE A 81 13.63 5.08 9.30
N ILE A 82 14.54 4.96 8.34
CA ILE A 82 15.44 3.79 8.26
C ILE A 82 16.45 3.79 9.42
N GLU A 83 16.98 4.95 9.79
CA GLU A 83 17.85 5.10 10.99
C GLU A 83 17.13 4.65 12.26
N LYS A 84 15.90 5.17 12.51
CA LYS A 84 15.08 4.80 13.67
C LYS A 84 14.72 3.31 13.67
N ALA A 85 14.37 2.74 12.51
CA ALA A 85 14.10 1.31 12.39
C ALA A 85 15.33 0.45 12.66
N ASN A 86 16.49 0.80 12.11
CA ASN A 86 17.76 0.11 12.37
C ASN A 86 18.17 0.21 13.84
N HIS A 87 17.99 1.37 14.47
CA HIS A 87 18.21 1.56 15.90
C HIS A 87 17.29 0.64 16.73
N PHE A 88 15.99 0.63 16.40
CA PHE A 88 15.03 -0.27 17.03
C PHE A 88 15.46 -1.73 16.90
N ILE A 89 15.78 -2.21 15.69
CA ILE A 89 16.24 -3.59 15.48
C ILE A 89 17.49 -3.90 16.30
N SER A 90 18.45 -2.97 16.35
CA SER A 90 19.71 -3.18 17.09
C SER A 90 19.53 -3.20 18.62
N SER A 91 18.49 -2.55 19.13
CA SER A 91 18.16 -2.52 20.56
C SER A 91 17.39 -3.76 21.04
N GLN A 92 16.88 -4.59 20.11
CA GLN A 92 16.12 -5.78 20.49
C GLN A 92 17.04 -6.86 21.07
N LYS A 93 16.57 -7.49 22.14
CA LYS A 93 17.21 -8.68 22.71
C LYS A 93 16.69 -9.93 22.03
N ASN A 94 17.54 -10.92 21.82
CA ASN A 94 17.20 -12.15 21.11
C ASN A 94 16.22 -13.08 21.87
N ASP A 95 15.85 -12.74 23.11
CA ASP A 95 14.97 -13.52 23.98
C ASP A 95 13.47 -13.23 23.75
N LYS A 96 13.13 -12.15 23.04
CA LYS A 96 11.74 -11.77 22.77
C LYS A 96 11.53 -11.47 21.30
N PRO A 97 10.44 -12.00 20.69
CA PRO A 97 10.05 -11.59 19.36
C PRO A 97 9.59 -10.14 19.35
N PHE A 98 9.78 -9.46 18.23
CA PHE A 98 9.24 -8.12 17.99
C PHE A 98 8.39 -8.07 16.72
N PHE A 99 7.52 -7.08 16.64
CA PHE A 99 6.79 -6.69 15.46
C PHE A 99 7.17 -5.26 15.10
N LEU A 100 7.73 -5.06 13.91
CA LEU A 100 8.04 -3.74 13.37
C LEU A 100 7.11 -3.45 12.19
N TYR A 101 6.25 -2.45 12.32
CA TYR A 101 5.48 -1.88 11.23
C TYR A 101 6.18 -0.61 10.74
N LEU A 102 6.62 -0.61 9.50
CA LEU A 102 7.42 0.46 8.90
C LEU A 102 6.72 1.01 7.65
N PRO A 103 5.65 1.80 7.80
CA PRO A 103 4.94 2.42 6.68
C PRO A 103 5.73 3.62 6.17
N LEU A 104 6.43 3.43 5.06
CA LEU A 104 7.21 4.50 4.44
C LEU A 104 6.29 5.48 3.72
N ALA A 105 6.59 6.78 3.84
CA ALA A 105 5.90 7.82 3.06
C ALA A 105 6.34 7.82 1.57
N ALA A 106 7.48 7.22 1.26
CA ALA A 106 8.00 7.04 -0.09
C ALA A 106 7.40 5.79 -0.77
N PRO A 107 7.17 5.79 -2.09
CA PRO A 107 7.46 6.86 -3.06
C PRO A 107 6.27 7.79 -3.33
N HIS A 108 5.41 8.08 -2.36
CA HIS A 108 4.35 9.08 -2.50
C HIS A 108 4.93 10.48 -2.81
N THR A 109 4.16 11.34 -3.47
CA THR A 109 4.54 12.75 -3.68
C THR A 109 4.67 13.48 -2.33
N PRO A 110 5.60 14.48 -2.20
CA PRO A 110 6.60 14.92 -3.17
C PRO A 110 7.71 13.86 -3.37
N TRP A 111 8.12 13.70 -4.64
CA TRP A 111 9.23 12.81 -4.97
C TRP A 111 10.54 13.53 -4.65
N MET A 112 11.11 13.18 -3.53
CA MET A 112 12.28 13.85 -2.94
C MET A 112 13.43 12.85 -2.75
N PRO A 113 13.95 12.23 -3.84
CA PRO A 113 15.10 11.35 -3.75
C PRO A 113 16.33 12.13 -3.28
N ASN A 114 17.18 11.48 -2.52
CA ASN A 114 18.45 12.07 -2.13
C ASN A 114 19.37 12.26 -3.34
N PRO A 115 20.32 13.22 -3.30
CA PRO A 115 21.16 13.58 -4.43
C PRO A 115 21.87 12.40 -5.10
N GLU A 116 22.26 11.37 -4.33
CA GLU A 116 22.92 10.19 -4.87
C GLU A 116 22.04 9.30 -5.74
N TYR A 117 20.71 9.50 -5.74
CA TYR A 117 19.77 8.74 -6.58
C TYR A 117 19.32 9.53 -7.82
N ILE A 118 19.50 10.83 -7.84
CA ILE A 118 18.98 11.70 -8.90
C ILE A 118 19.55 11.30 -10.27
N GLY A 119 18.65 11.12 -11.25
CA GLY A 119 18.97 10.81 -12.62
C GLY A 119 19.41 9.36 -12.89
N LYS A 120 19.23 8.44 -11.94
CA LYS A 120 19.70 7.06 -12.08
C LYS A 120 18.67 6.07 -12.60
N SER A 121 17.38 6.37 -12.48
CA SER A 121 16.32 5.41 -12.85
C SER A 121 15.88 5.49 -14.31
N GLY A 122 16.04 6.64 -14.96
CA GLY A 122 15.44 6.93 -16.27
C GLY A 122 13.93 7.21 -16.21
N ALA A 123 13.29 7.13 -15.03
CA ALA A 123 11.87 7.39 -14.84
C ALA A 123 11.62 8.65 -13.97
N GLY A 124 12.54 9.61 -14.07
CA GLY A 124 12.48 10.86 -13.30
C GLY A 124 12.58 10.66 -11.81
N GLU A 125 12.23 11.69 -11.06
CA GLU A 125 12.34 11.71 -9.59
C GLU A 125 11.52 10.58 -8.93
N TYR A 126 10.42 10.15 -9.54
CA TYR A 126 9.65 9.00 -9.06
C TYR A 126 10.48 7.72 -9.06
N GLY A 127 11.08 7.38 -10.20
CA GLY A 127 11.92 6.18 -10.32
C GLY A 127 13.17 6.24 -9.43
N ASP A 128 13.78 7.42 -9.33
CA ASP A 128 14.91 7.67 -8.44
C ASP A 128 14.53 7.45 -6.96
N PHE A 129 13.34 7.90 -6.59
CA PHE A 129 12.81 7.71 -5.24
C PHE A 129 12.44 6.24 -4.95
N VAL A 130 11.93 5.51 -5.95
CA VAL A 130 11.74 4.04 -5.87
C VAL A 130 13.06 3.31 -5.64
N GLN A 131 14.15 3.71 -6.32
CA GLN A 131 15.48 3.15 -6.08
C GLN A 131 15.97 3.41 -4.65
N GLN A 132 15.68 4.59 -4.10
CA GLN A 132 15.99 4.89 -2.71
C GLN A 132 15.17 4.03 -1.73
N VAL A 133 13.89 3.74 -2.04
CA VAL A 133 13.08 2.79 -1.25
C VAL A 133 13.70 1.40 -1.27
N ASP A 134 14.14 0.91 -2.44
CA ASP A 134 14.80 -0.39 -2.56
C ASP A 134 16.08 -0.45 -1.72
N ALA A 135 16.94 0.58 -1.81
CA ALA A 135 18.13 0.69 -0.97
C ALA A 135 17.81 0.72 0.53
N SER A 136 16.70 1.36 0.90
CA SER A 136 16.20 1.41 2.29
C SER A 136 15.81 0.03 2.80
N VAL A 137 15.11 -0.76 2.00
CA VAL A 137 14.81 -2.16 2.31
C VAL A 137 16.10 -2.96 2.46
N GLY A 138 17.06 -2.75 1.56
CA GLY A 138 18.41 -3.35 1.66
C GLY A 138 19.13 -3.03 2.97
N ALA A 139 19.00 -1.80 3.48
CA ALA A 139 19.59 -1.40 4.76
C ALA A 139 18.94 -2.15 5.96
N ILE A 140 17.62 -2.33 5.95
CA ILE A 140 16.92 -3.13 6.97
C ILE A 140 17.36 -4.59 6.93
N LEU A 141 17.44 -5.20 5.73
CA LEU A 141 17.89 -6.59 5.59
C LEU A 141 19.32 -6.78 6.10
N LYS A 142 20.24 -5.86 5.79
CA LYS A 142 21.61 -5.87 6.31
C LYS A 142 21.66 -5.74 7.83
N GLN A 143 20.78 -4.92 8.43
CA GLN A 143 20.72 -4.78 9.88
C GLN A 143 20.26 -6.08 10.55
N LEU A 144 19.24 -6.77 9.99
CA LEU A 144 18.79 -8.08 10.48
C LEU A 144 19.90 -9.14 10.40
N GLU A 145 20.68 -9.12 9.32
CA GLU A 145 21.85 -10.02 9.14
C GLU A 145 22.94 -9.71 10.18
N LYS A 146 23.27 -8.44 10.37
CA LYS A 146 24.26 -7.98 11.38
C LYS A 146 23.88 -8.40 12.79
N GLN A 147 22.58 -8.43 13.11
CA GLN A 147 22.09 -8.89 14.42
C GLN A 147 21.98 -10.43 14.51
N GLY A 148 22.25 -11.16 13.43
CA GLY A 148 22.14 -12.64 13.41
C GLY A 148 20.71 -13.18 13.47
N ILE A 149 19.68 -12.34 13.28
CA ILE A 149 18.26 -12.72 13.40
C ILE A 149 17.56 -12.90 12.05
N ALA A 150 18.23 -12.59 10.94
CA ALA A 150 17.62 -12.61 9.60
C ALA A 150 16.99 -13.96 9.22
N LYS A 151 17.58 -15.09 9.67
CA LYS A 151 17.05 -16.43 9.36
C LYS A 151 15.66 -16.65 9.94
N ASN A 152 15.41 -16.15 11.16
CA ASN A 152 14.14 -16.34 11.89
C ASN A 152 13.27 -15.07 11.92
N THR A 153 13.48 -14.16 10.99
CA THR A 153 12.64 -12.96 10.81
C THR A 153 11.86 -13.09 9.50
N ILE A 154 10.53 -12.95 9.59
CA ILE A 154 9.68 -12.75 8.41
C ILE A 154 9.71 -11.28 8.04
N VAL A 155 10.11 -10.98 6.81
CA VAL A 155 10.08 -9.63 6.24
C VAL A 155 9.05 -9.62 5.12
N ILE A 156 8.07 -8.74 5.24
CA ILE A 156 7.03 -8.55 4.24
C ILE A 156 7.18 -7.15 3.66
N PHE A 157 7.31 -7.06 2.34
CA PHE A 157 7.31 -5.81 1.60
C PHE A 157 6.07 -5.74 0.72
N ALA A 158 5.36 -4.62 0.80
CA ALA A 158 4.18 -4.36 -0.02
C ALA A 158 3.98 -2.86 -0.22
N SER A 159 3.15 -2.48 -1.19
CA SER A 159 2.56 -1.15 -1.30
C SER A 159 1.11 -1.18 -0.81
N ASP A 160 0.55 -0.04 -0.46
CA ASP A 160 -0.85 0.12 -0.08
C ASP A 160 -1.81 0.16 -1.28
N ASN A 161 -1.34 0.68 -2.42
CA ASN A 161 -2.08 0.76 -3.69
C ASN A 161 -1.14 0.70 -4.90
N GLY A 162 -1.72 0.62 -6.08
CA GLY A 162 -0.99 0.72 -7.33
C GLY A 162 -0.36 2.11 -7.54
N PRO A 163 0.53 2.28 -8.53
CA PRO A 163 1.22 3.53 -8.75
C PRO A 163 0.27 4.62 -9.25
N TYR A 164 0.53 5.88 -8.84
CA TYR A 164 -0.03 7.05 -9.51
C TYR A 164 0.88 7.39 -10.69
N TRP A 165 0.53 6.88 -11.88
CA TRP A 165 1.38 7.02 -13.07
C TRP A 165 0.53 7.28 -14.32
N ARG A 166 0.46 8.53 -14.71
CA ARG A 166 -0.43 9.03 -15.77
C ARG A 166 0.12 8.72 -17.17
N SER A 167 -0.73 8.84 -18.17
CA SER A 167 -0.36 8.62 -19.58
C SER A 167 0.74 9.58 -20.06
N ASP A 168 0.69 10.85 -19.63
CA ASP A 168 1.72 11.84 -19.96
C ASP A 168 3.10 11.50 -19.33
N TYR A 169 3.12 10.81 -18.19
CA TYR A 169 4.39 10.31 -17.61
C TYR A 169 4.88 9.09 -18.38
N ILE A 170 3.98 8.22 -18.85
CA ILE A 170 4.35 7.09 -19.71
C ILE A 170 5.03 7.61 -20.99
N GLU A 171 4.45 8.63 -21.63
CA GLU A 171 5.01 9.26 -22.81
C GLU A 171 6.36 9.93 -22.53
N ARG A 172 6.43 10.73 -21.44
CA ARG A 172 7.63 11.48 -21.05
C ARG A 172 8.81 10.58 -20.73
N PHE A 173 8.60 9.48 -20.01
CA PHE A 173 9.66 8.64 -19.47
C PHE A 173 9.77 7.27 -20.17
N ASN A 174 8.90 6.97 -21.14
CA ASN A 174 8.81 5.66 -21.79
C ASN A 174 8.79 4.50 -20.76
N HIS A 175 8.08 4.71 -19.66
CA HIS A 175 8.00 3.77 -18.54
C HIS A 175 6.55 3.54 -18.12
N LYS A 176 6.17 2.28 -17.85
CA LYS A 176 4.85 1.88 -17.36
C LYS A 176 4.98 1.32 -15.96
N SER A 177 4.75 2.13 -14.93
CA SER A 177 4.89 1.72 -13.52
C SER A 177 3.93 0.61 -13.10
N ALA A 178 2.75 0.53 -13.72
CA ALA A 178 1.79 -0.58 -13.52
C ALA A 178 2.06 -1.78 -14.45
N GLY A 179 3.15 -1.78 -15.23
CA GLY A 179 3.41 -2.81 -16.22
C GLY A 179 2.36 -2.86 -17.32
N GLU A 180 1.76 -4.02 -17.53
CA GLU A 180 0.68 -4.21 -18.51
C GLU A 180 -0.73 -3.94 -17.95
N PHE A 181 -0.86 -3.75 -16.64
CA PHE A 181 -2.16 -3.58 -16.01
C PHE A 181 -2.78 -2.22 -16.33
N ARG A 182 -4.09 -2.24 -16.60
CA ARG A 182 -4.87 -1.04 -16.86
C ARG A 182 -5.04 -0.20 -15.60
N GLY A 183 -5.04 1.13 -15.78
CA GLY A 183 -5.34 2.07 -14.72
C GLY A 183 -4.14 2.43 -13.84
N MET A 184 -4.43 3.14 -12.76
CA MET A 184 -3.47 3.65 -11.77
C MET A 184 -4.13 3.73 -10.39
N LYS A 185 -3.38 4.17 -9.37
CA LYS A 185 -3.89 4.46 -8.01
C LYS A 185 -5.32 5.00 -8.04
N GLY A 186 -6.18 4.45 -7.19
CA GLY A 186 -7.58 4.84 -7.04
C GLY A 186 -8.55 4.20 -8.01
N ASP A 187 -8.10 3.59 -9.09
CA ASP A 187 -8.95 2.93 -10.08
C ASP A 187 -9.46 1.57 -9.60
N ALA A 188 -10.63 1.17 -10.11
CA ALA A 188 -11.16 -0.17 -9.96
C ALA A 188 -10.41 -1.21 -10.82
N PHE A 189 -9.61 -0.78 -11.79
CA PHE A 189 -8.80 -1.64 -12.65
C PHE A 189 -7.56 -2.20 -11.92
N GLU A 190 -6.95 -3.27 -12.45
CA GLU A 190 -5.82 -3.96 -11.81
C GLU A 190 -4.64 -3.03 -11.47
N GLY A 191 -4.33 -2.05 -12.34
CA GLY A 191 -3.28 -1.07 -12.07
C GLY A 191 -3.50 -0.20 -10.83
N GLY A 192 -4.76 -0.10 -10.35
CA GLY A 192 -5.09 0.67 -9.14
C GLY A 192 -4.77 -0.05 -7.84
N HIS A 193 -4.74 -1.39 -7.82
CA HIS A 193 -4.65 -2.16 -6.58
C HIS A 193 -3.82 -3.44 -6.68
N ARG A 194 -3.26 -3.78 -7.83
CA ARG A 194 -2.30 -4.86 -7.95
C ARG A 194 -0.91 -4.34 -7.56
N ILE A 195 -0.53 -4.69 -6.34
CA ILE A 195 0.66 -4.18 -5.67
C ILE A 195 1.81 -5.18 -5.70
N PRO A 196 3.07 -4.73 -5.57
CA PRO A 196 4.16 -5.62 -5.23
C PRO A 196 3.91 -6.25 -3.86
N PHE A 197 4.16 -7.56 -3.73
CA PHE A 197 4.05 -8.28 -2.48
C PHE A 197 5.15 -9.34 -2.39
N PHE A 198 6.11 -9.13 -1.50
CA PHE A 198 7.25 -10.02 -1.33
C PHE A 198 7.36 -10.46 0.12
N VAL A 199 7.66 -11.74 0.33
CA VAL A 199 7.91 -12.31 1.65
C VAL A 199 9.26 -13.00 1.67
N ARG A 200 10.11 -12.58 2.61
CA ARG A 200 11.38 -13.23 2.91
C ARG A 200 11.34 -13.81 4.32
N TRP A 201 11.50 -15.12 4.43
CA TRP A 201 11.63 -15.84 5.71
C TRP A 201 12.49 -17.09 5.53
N PRO A 202 13.81 -16.98 5.59
CA PRO A 202 14.71 -18.07 5.21
C PRO A 202 14.49 -19.38 5.96
N ALA A 203 13.95 -19.33 7.19
CA ALA A 203 13.67 -20.54 7.98
C ALA A 203 12.45 -21.32 7.47
N GLN A 204 11.51 -20.70 6.74
CA GLN A 204 10.20 -21.32 6.44
C GLN A 204 9.76 -21.16 4.99
N VAL A 205 10.20 -20.13 4.29
CA VAL A 205 9.80 -19.83 2.91
C VAL A 205 10.92 -20.22 1.95
N LYS A 206 10.58 -21.05 0.98
CA LYS A 206 11.54 -21.49 -0.05
C LYS A 206 11.99 -20.29 -0.88
N PRO A 207 13.30 -20.07 -1.08
CA PRO A 207 13.78 -18.98 -1.91
C PRO A 207 13.34 -19.15 -3.37
N ASN A 208 13.15 -18.04 -4.07
CA ASN A 208 12.72 -17.97 -5.48
C ASN A 208 11.38 -18.68 -5.77
N SER A 209 10.53 -18.86 -4.74
CA SER A 209 9.18 -19.38 -4.94
C SER A 209 8.22 -18.27 -5.38
N ILE A 210 7.29 -18.63 -6.28
CA ILE A 210 6.24 -17.77 -6.77
C ILE A 210 4.89 -18.41 -6.48
N SER A 211 3.93 -17.61 -6.03
CA SER A 211 2.55 -18.03 -5.85
C SER A 211 1.61 -17.12 -6.66
N ASN A 212 0.68 -17.74 -7.41
CA ASN A 212 -0.37 -17.05 -8.15
C ASN A 212 -1.69 -16.94 -7.36
N VAL A 213 -1.66 -17.31 -6.08
CA VAL A 213 -2.85 -17.24 -5.22
C VAL A 213 -3.19 -15.78 -4.94
N THR A 214 -4.43 -15.38 -5.25
CA THR A 214 -4.90 -14.03 -5.00
C THR A 214 -5.06 -13.79 -3.50
N THR A 215 -4.38 -12.77 -2.98
CA THR A 215 -4.40 -12.37 -1.57
C THR A 215 -4.60 -10.86 -1.41
N SER A 216 -4.84 -10.42 -0.19
CA SER A 216 -4.88 -8.99 0.15
C SER A 216 -4.09 -8.72 1.44
N LEU A 217 -3.76 -7.44 1.69
CA LEU A 217 -3.08 -7.04 2.93
C LEU A 217 -3.92 -7.32 4.18
N ALA A 218 -5.25 -7.38 4.07
CA ALA A 218 -6.13 -7.77 5.18
C ALA A 218 -5.79 -9.17 5.73
N ASN A 219 -5.22 -10.05 4.91
CA ASN A 219 -4.83 -11.40 5.30
C ASN A 219 -3.60 -11.45 6.24
N LEU A 220 -2.89 -10.33 6.40
CA LEU A 220 -1.75 -10.26 7.30
C LEU A 220 -2.16 -10.44 8.78
N LEU A 221 -3.35 -9.99 9.17
CA LEU A 221 -3.84 -10.16 10.54
C LEU A 221 -3.99 -11.65 10.92
N ALA A 222 -4.70 -12.44 10.11
CA ALA A 222 -4.82 -13.89 10.35
C ALA A 222 -3.48 -14.61 10.22
N THR A 223 -2.59 -14.15 9.34
CA THR A 223 -1.25 -14.71 9.20
C THR A 223 -0.40 -14.48 10.45
N CYS A 224 -0.45 -13.27 11.03
CA CYS A 224 0.20 -12.98 12.31
C CYS A 224 -0.45 -13.76 13.47
N SER A 225 -1.75 -13.95 13.43
CA SER A 225 -2.48 -14.80 14.39
C SER A 225 -1.94 -16.23 14.40
N ASP A 226 -1.75 -16.82 13.23
CA ASP A 226 -1.16 -18.16 13.09
C ASP A 226 0.30 -18.23 13.59
N LEU A 227 1.07 -17.14 13.38
CA LEU A 227 2.46 -17.06 13.86
C LEU A 227 2.56 -16.98 15.38
N THR A 228 1.66 -16.27 16.02
CA THR A 228 1.70 -16.00 17.46
C THR A 228 0.86 -16.96 18.29
N GLY A 229 -0.03 -17.71 17.65
CA GLY A 229 -1.05 -18.54 18.32
C GLY A 229 -2.18 -17.72 18.97
N ILE A 230 -2.22 -16.42 18.77
CA ILE A 230 -3.27 -15.53 19.28
C ILE A 230 -4.39 -15.47 18.26
N LYS A 231 -5.60 -15.86 18.65
CA LYS A 231 -6.75 -15.89 17.73
C LYS A 231 -7.16 -14.48 17.29
N ALA A 232 -7.11 -14.23 15.97
CA ALA A 232 -7.69 -13.02 15.38
C ALA A 232 -9.24 -13.08 15.46
N THR A 233 -9.86 -11.92 15.71
CA THR A 233 -11.30 -11.77 15.82
C THR A 233 -11.93 -11.05 14.62
N SER A 234 -11.17 -10.78 13.57
CA SER A 234 -11.65 -10.10 12.37
C SER A 234 -12.23 -11.09 11.35
N GLU A 235 -13.29 -10.67 10.66
CA GLU A 235 -14.07 -11.51 9.73
C GLU A 235 -13.47 -11.52 8.31
N ASP A 236 -12.75 -10.48 7.90
CA ASP A 236 -12.25 -10.29 6.53
C ASP A 236 -10.76 -10.69 6.38
N THR A 237 -10.26 -11.60 7.20
CA THR A 237 -8.85 -11.98 7.21
C THR A 237 -8.69 -13.50 7.14
N TYR A 238 -7.80 -13.96 6.28
CA TYR A 238 -7.56 -15.38 6.02
C TYR A 238 -6.05 -15.61 5.98
N SER A 239 -5.55 -16.58 6.74
CA SER A 239 -4.12 -16.81 6.82
C SER A 239 -3.52 -17.28 5.50
N ILE A 240 -2.41 -16.65 5.12
CA ILE A 240 -1.57 -17.07 3.99
C ILE A 240 -0.40 -17.96 4.41
N MET A 241 -0.29 -18.34 5.69
CA MET A 241 0.79 -19.19 6.17
C MET A 241 0.94 -20.51 5.40
N PRO A 242 -0.16 -21.24 5.07
CA PRO A 242 -0.03 -22.46 4.26
C PRO A 242 0.51 -22.19 2.85
N ILE A 243 0.20 -21.04 2.26
CA ILE A 243 0.75 -20.62 0.96
C ILE A 243 2.25 -20.35 1.09
N LEU A 244 2.65 -19.57 2.09
CA LEU A 244 4.07 -19.23 2.35
C LEU A 244 4.93 -20.49 2.55
N LYS A 245 4.38 -21.51 3.20
CA LYS A 245 5.04 -22.81 3.43
C LYS A 245 4.88 -23.77 2.25
N SER A 246 4.28 -23.36 1.13
CA SER A 246 4.02 -24.18 -0.07
C SER A 246 3.19 -25.45 0.22
N GLN A 247 2.30 -25.38 1.22
CA GLN A 247 1.45 -26.51 1.65
C GLN A 247 0.13 -26.56 0.87
N THR A 248 -0.32 -25.46 0.29
CA THR A 248 -1.55 -25.37 -0.49
C THR A 248 -1.42 -24.32 -1.60
N LYS A 249 -2.34 -24.38 -2.57
CA LYS A 249 -2.49 -23.43 -3.67
C LYS A 249 -3.77 -22.58 -3.55
N GLU A 250 -4.40 -22.58 -2.39
CA GLU A 250 -5.60 -21.79 -2.11
C GLU A 250 -5.60 -21.28 -0.65
N ILE A 251 -6.31 -20.19 -0.42
CA ILE A 251 -6.54 -19.64 0.92
C ILE A 251 -7.88 -20.17 1.42
N LYS A 252 -7.82 -21.06 2.41
CA LYS A 252 -9.02 -21.70 2.96
C LYS A 252 -10.00 -20.68 3.52
N GLY A 253 -11.25 -20.77 3.07
CA GLY A 253 -12.35 -19.97 3.56
C GLY A 253 -12.46 -18.57 2.96
N GLN A 254 -11.50 -18.12 2.14
CA GLN A 254 -11.58 -16.83 1.47
C GLN A 254 -12.63 -16.87 0.34
N PRO A 255 -13.77 -16.17 0.45
CA PRO A 255 -14.84 -16.26 -0.54
C PRO A 255 -14.52 -15.50 -1.83
N GLY A 256 -13.76 -14.46 -1.72
CA GLY A 256 -13.32 -13.52 -2.75
C GLY A 256 -12.68 -12.30 -2.11
N ILE A 257 -12.16 -11.39 -2.92
CA ILE A 257 -11.58 -10.12 -2.46
C ILE A 257 -12.46 -8.99 -2.94
N VAL A 258 -12.90 -8.13 -2.00
CA VAL A 258 -13.65 -6.92 -2.30
C VAL A 258 -12.74 -5.71 -2.17
N ILE A 259 -12.74 -4.85 -3.17
CA ILE A 259 -11.93 -3.65 -3.26
C ILE A 259 -12.85 -2.48 -3.59
N SER A 260 -12.58 -1.31 -3.01
CA SER A 260 -13.27 -0.06 -3.34
C SER A 260 -12.35 0.85 -4.14
N SER A 261 -12.87 1.41 -5.22
CA SER A 261 -12.18 2.51 -5.93
C SER A 261 -12.32 3.84 -5.19
N SER A 262 -11.62 4.87 -5.63
CA SER A 262 -11.62 6.19 -4.96
C SER A 262 -13.00 6.89 -4.96
N ILE A 263 -13.86 6.63 -5.94
CA ILE A 263 -15.24 7.15 -5.95
C ILE A 263 -16.28 6.16 -5.43
N GLY A 264 -15.84 5.02 -4.86
CA GLY A 264 -16.70 4.05 -4.18
C GLY A 264 -17.25 2.93 -5.06
N TYR A 265 -16.74 2.70 -6.27
CA TYR A 265 -17.09 1.49 -7.02
C TYR A 265 -16.57 0.27 -6.28
N LEU A 266 -17.48 -0.66 -5.97
CA LEU A 266 -17.09 -1.94 -5.40
C LEU A 266 -16.67 -2.89 -6.52
N THR A 267 -15.56 -3.54 -6.30
CA THR A 267 -15.03 -4.60 -7.16
C THR A 267 -14.96 -5.88 -6.38
N ILE A 268 -15.43 -6.99 -6.96
CA ILE A 268 -15.22 -8.32 -6.40
C ILE A 268 -14.36 -9.16 -7.33
N ARG A 269 -13.32 -9.79 -6.77
CA ARG A 269 -12.47 -10.74 -7.45
C ARG A 269 -12.60 -12.12 -6.82
N LYS A 270 -12.90 -13.13 -7.65
CA LYS A 270 -12.92 -14.55 -7.27
C LYS A 270 -12.18 -15.36 -8.33
N GLY A 271 -11.04 -15.92 -7.98
CA GLY A 271 -10.16 -16.60 -8.91
C GLY A 271 -9.74 -15.69 -10.07
N ASP A 272 -10.01 -16.11 -11.29
CA ASP A 272 -9.66 -15.38 -12.52
C ASP A 272 -10.68 -14.29 -12.88
N TRP A 273 -11.84 -14.25 -12.23
CA TRP A 273 -12.93 -13.34 -12.56
C TRP A 273 -12.97 -12.12 -11.67
N LYS A 274 -13.24 -10.97 -12.28
CA LYS A 274 -13.38 -9.68 -11.64
C LYS A 274 -14.62 -8.96 -12.15
N LEU A 275 -15.47 -8.53 -11.23
CA LEU A 275 -16.64 -7.71 -11.50
C LEU A 275 -16.47 -6.35 -10.83
N ILE A 276 -16.70 -5.28 -11.59
CA ILE A 276 -16.73 -3.89 -11.13
C ILE A 276 -18.16 -3.40 -11.16
N GLU A 277 -18.69 -2.89 -10.03
CA GLU A 277 -20.05 -2.35 -9.91
C GLU A 277 -20.08 -0.87 -10.35
N GLY A 278 -19.80 -0.62 -11.62
CA GLY A 278 -19.80 0.70 -12.23
C GLY A 278 -19.17 0.71 -13.61
N LEU A 279 -19.35 1.79 -14.36
CA LEU A 279 -18.72 2.01 -15.66
C LEU A 279 -17.67 3.14 -15.58
N GLY A 280 -16.56 2.94 -16.25
CA GLY A 280 -15.38 3.79 -16.16
C GLY A 280 -14.36 3.25 -15.16
N SER A 281 -13.32 4.05 -14.84
CA SER A 281 -12.25 3.62 -13.95
C SER A 281 -12.65 3.59 -12.47
N GLY A 282 -13.63 4.39 -12.09
CA GLY A 282 -13.95 4.62 -10.68
C GLY A 282 -12.86 5.37 -9.92
N GLY A 283 -11.87 5.94 -10.60
CA GLY A 283 -10.70 6.55 -9.96
C GLY A 283 -10.09 7.69 -10.75
N PHE A 284 -8.78 7.67 -10.97
CA PHE A 284 -8.05 8.80 -11.58
C PHE A 284 -7.90 8.70 -13.09
N THR A 285 -8.10 7.52 -13.69
CA THR A 285 -8.05 7.35 -15.15
C THR A 285 -9.37 7.77 -15.79
N GLU A 286 -9.30 8.63 -16.79
CA GLU A 286 -10.50 9.04 -17.53
C GLU A 286 -10.97 7.95 -18.52
N PRO A 287 -12.28 7.78 -18.72
CA PRO A 287 -13.36 8.40 -17.96
C PRO A 287 -13.50 7.79 -16.56
N GLN A 288 -13.55 8.64 -15.52
CA GLN A 288 -13.74 8.19 -14.13
C GLN A 288 -15.10 7.49 -13.97
N LYS A 289 -16.12 8.10 -14.53
CA LYS A 289 -17.50 7.63 -14.47
C LYS A 289 -18.18 7.80 -15.82
N ILE A 290 -18.85 6.77 -16.27
CA ILE A 290 -19.72 6.84 -17.44
C ILE A 290 -21.16 6.83 -16.93
N GLU A 291 -21.89 7.94 -17.18
CA GLU A 291 -23.29 8.05 -16.78
C GLU A 291 -24.18 7.12 -17.61
N GLN A 292 -25.17 6.54 -16.96
CA GLN A 292 -26.09 5.59 -17.56
C GLN A 292 -27.53 6.09 -17.49
N SER A 293 -28.38 5.58 -18.38
CA SER A 293 -29.81 5.71 -18.22
C SER A 293 -30.27 4.98 -16.96
N LYS A 294 -31.18 5.57 -16.17
CA LYS A 294 -31.64 5.09 -14.86
C LYS A 294 -32.22 3.65 -14.83
N GLN A 295 -32.33 2.98 -15.98
CA GLN A 295 -33.02 1.70 -16.11
C GLN A 295 -32.10 0.48 -16.25
N GLU A 296 -30.76 0.68 -16.35
CA GLU A 296 -29.84 -0.43 -16.57
C GLU A 296 -28.89 -0.61 -15.37
N VAL A 297 -28.88 -1.81 -14.82
CA VAL A 297 -27.94 -2.21 -13.77
C VAL A 297 -26.68 -2.69 -14.47
N ASN A 298 -25.72 -1.81 -14.64
CA ASN A 298 -24.50 -2.07 -15.40
C ASN A 298 -23.27 -2.22 -14.50
N GLY A 299 -22.26 -2.81 -15.06
CA GLY A 299 -20.93 -3.01 -14.48
C GLY A 299 -19.96 -3.42 -15.56
N GLN A 300 -18.77 -3.85 -15.16
CA GLN A 300 -17.75 -4.36 -16.06
C GLN A 300 -17.29 -5.72 -15.54
N LEU A 301 -17.18 -6.72 -16.42
CA LEU A 301 -16.74 -8.07 -16.06
C LEU A 301 -15.51 -8.46 -16.88
N PHE A 302 -14.47 -8.92 -16.21
CA PHE A 302 -13.22 -9.33 -16.85
C PHE A 302 -12.78 -10.73 -16.41
N ASN A 303 -12.15 -11.47 -17.33
CA ASN A 303 -11.43 -12.70 -17.03
C ASN A 303 -9.93 -12.40 -17.07
N LEU A 304 -9.33 -12.16 -15.92
CA LEU A 304 -7.93 -11.72 -15.79
C LEU A 304 -6.89 -12.78 -16.19
N LYS A 305 -7.30 -14.04 -16.41
CA LYS A 305 -6.41 -15.07 -16.93
C LYS A 305 -6.16 -14.90 -18.42
N THR A 306 -7.19 -14.51 -19.18
CA THR A 306 -7.13 -14.35 -20.64
C THR A 306 -6.99 -12.87 -21.04
N ASP A 307 -7.37 -11.97 -20.16
CA ASP A 307 -7.38 -10.52 -20.36
C ASP A 307 -6.86 -9.79 -19.10
N PRO A 308 -5.55 -9.88 -18.80
CA PRO A 308 -4.96 -9.21 -17.64
C PRO A 308 -4.97 -7.68 -17.77
N LYS A 309 -5.22 -7.16 -18.98
CA LYS A 309 -5.27 -5.72 -19.28
C LYS A 309 -6.67 -5.13 -19.15
N GLU A 310 -7.69 -5.96 -18.93
CA GLU A 310 -9.09 -5.51 -18.81
C GLU A 310 -9.57 -4.70 -20.02
N GLU A 311 -9.22 -5.19 -21.23
CA GLU A 311 -9.58 -4.56 -22.51
C GLU A 311 -10.93 -5.05 -23.04
N HIS A 312 -11.38 -6.25 -22.63
CA HIS A 312 -12.58 -6.91 -23.16
C HIS A 312 -13.63 -7.10 -22.07
N ASP A 313 -14.60 -6.20 -22.03
CA ASP A 313 -15.72 -6.29 -21.11
C ASP A 313 -16.68 -7.43 -21.50
N LEU A 314 -16.82 -8.41 -20.62
CA LEU A 314 -17.66 -9.59 -20.78
C LEU A 314 -19.01 -9.47 -20.06
N PHE A 315 -19.38 -8.31 -19.56
CA PHE A 315 -20.57 -8.11 -18.72
C PHE A 315 -21.86 -8.52 -19.42
N GLU A 316 -22.04 -8.14 -20.69
CA GLU A 316 -23.23 -8.49 -21.46
C GLU A 316 -23.24 -9.95 -21.92
N SER A 317 -22.06 -10.50 -22.25
CA SER A 317 -21.93 -11.86 -22.78
C SER A 317 -21.89 -12.96 -21.72
N ASN A 318 -21.71 -12.62 -20.43
CA ASN A 318 -21.57 -13.59 -19.31
C ASN A 318 -22.48 -13.27 -18.11
N LYS A 319 -23.78 -13.13 -18.34
CA LYS A 319 -24.77 -12.76 -17.31
C LYS A 319 -24.82 -13.71 -16.11
N GLU A 320 -24.56 -15.00 -16.32
CA GLU A 320 -24.50 -15.98 -15.23
C GLU A 320 -23.32 -15.67 -14.28
N LYS A 321 -22.14 -15.34 -14.81
CA LYS A 321 -20.98 -14.99 -14.02
C LYS A 321 -21.19 -13.65 -13.28
N VAL A 322 -21.82 -12.69 -13.94
CA VAL A 322 -22.21 -11.42 -13.28
C VAL A 322 -23.12 -11.70 -12.09
N LEU A 323 -24.16 -12.53 -12.27
CA LEU A 323 -25.10 -12.89 -11.20
C LEU A 323 -24.39 -13.62 -10.04
N GLU A 324 -23.51 -14.58 -10.35
CA GLU A 324 -22.70 -15.29 -9.34
C GLU A 324 -21.91 -14.30 -8.49
N LEU A 325 -21.14 -13.42 -9.11
CA LEU A 325 -20.26 -12.49 -8.40
C LEU A 325 -21.05 -11.42 -7.65
N ARG A 326 -22.15 -10.94 -8.17
CA ARG A 326 -23.07 -10.03 -7.46
C ARG A 326 -23.70 -10.66 -6.22
N THR A 327 -24.11 -11.92 -6.36
CA THR A 327 -24.65 -12.67 -5.22
C THR A 327 -23.60 -12.80 -4.11
N LEU A 328 -22.40 -13.22 -4.49
CA LEU A 328 -21.28 -13.30 -3.56
C LEU A 328 -20.93 -11.96 -2.89
N LEU A 329 -20.90 -10.88 -3.66
CA LEU A 329 -20.67 -9.53 -3.11
C LEU A 329 -21.76 -9.13 -2.09
N LYS A 330 -23.03 -9.46 -2.37
CA LYS A 330 -24.13 -9.23 -1.45
C LYS A 330 -23.98 -10.05 -0.17
N GLU A 331 -23.60 -11.31 -0.28
CA GLU A 331 -23.35 -12.19 0.87
C GLU A 331 -22.24 -11.65 1.76
N ILE A 332 -21.09 -11.26 1.18
CA ILE A 332 -19.97 -10.66 1.90
C ILE A 332 -20.40 -9.37 2.61
N LYS A 333 -21.18 -8.50 1.94
CA LYS A 333 -21.70 -7.26 2.54
C LYS A 333 -22.70 -7.53 3.66
N ALA A 334 -23.52 -8.56 3.54
CA ALA A 334 -24.51 -8.92 4.57
C ALA A 334 -23.88 -9.52 5.83
N TYR A 335 -22.74 -10.21 5.69
CA TYR A 335 -22.01 -10.82 6.81
C TYR A 335 -21.51 -9.78 7.81
N LYS A 336 -21.21 -8.55 7.36
CA LYS A 336 -20.77 -7.42 8.21
C LYS A 336 -21.86 -6.82 9.12
N LYS A 337 -23.11 -7.31 9.06
CA LYS A 337 -24.22 -6.77 9.87
C LYS A 337 -24.57 -7.64 11.09
N ARG A 338 -23.79 -8.67 11.36
CA ARG A 338 -23.90 -9.53 12.53
C ARG A 338 -22.74 -9.27 13.47
#